data_e61cf0d92e7cd23907b4c2d64a9faa62
#
_entry.id   e61cf0d92e7cd23907b4c2d64a9faa62
#
_cell.length_a   1.000
_cell.length_b   1.000
_cell.length_c   1.000
_cell.angle_alpha   90.00
_cell.angle_beta   90.00
_cell.angle_gamma   90.00
#
_symmetry.space_group_name_H-M   'P 1'
#
loop_
_entity.id
_entity.type
_entity.pdbx_description
1 polymer ?
#
loop_
_entity_poly.entity_id
_entity_poly.type
_entity_poly.pdbx_seq_one_letter_code
_entity_poly.pdbx_strand_id
1 'polypeptide(L)'
;NVEVPVEIFGFGSLCVMNEGRCWLSSYACGESPNTVGACSPAKYVKWDKKPGEMETRLNGILIDRFGDAEPAGYPTLCKGRFEVEGETYYALEEPTSLNVLSILPEILKIGVRAIKVEGRQRSPAYVTQVTRTLRAALDSLREGSERFHVKPAWQAELAKVSEGSQATLGAYSRPWR
;
A
#
# COMPACT_ATOMS: atom_id res chain seq x y z
N ASN A 1 -10.18 -21.53 21.55
CA ASN A 1 -9.76 -21.92 20.20
C ASN A 1 -10.73 -21.31 19.21
N VAL A 2 -10.22 -20.53 18.24
CA VAL A 2 -11.02 -20.01 17.14
C VAL A 2 -11.01 -21.05 16.03
N GLU A 3 -12.16 -21.64 15.72
CA GLU A 3 -12.29 -22.67 14.70
C GLU A 3 -12.53 -22.10 13.29
N VAL A 4 -12.76 -20.79 13.18
CA VAL A 4 -12.97 -20.13 11.89
C VAL A 4 -11.65 -19.88 11.16
N PRO A 5 -11.60 -20.02 9.82
CA PRO A 5 -10.44 -19.67 9.04
C PRO A 5 -10.09 -18.18 9.19
N VAL A 6 -8.82 -17.89 9.47
CA VAL A 6 -8.34 -16.50 9.61
C VAL A 6 -7.68 -16.06 8.32
N GLU A 7 -8.07 -14.89 7.83
CA GLU A 7 -7.43 -14.19 6.73
C GLU A 7 -6.74 -12.92 7.24
N ILE A 8 -5.57 -12.61 6.73
CA ILE A 8 -4.83 -11.38 7.06
C ILE A 8 -4.40 -10.65 5.78
N PHE A 9 -4.22 -9.35 5.87
CA PHE A 9 -3.56 -8.60 4.80
C PHE A 9 -2.09 -8.99 4.69
N GLY A 10 -1.61 -9.17 3.46
CA GLY A 10 -0.24 -9.57 3.18
C GLY A 10 0.53 -8.64 2.26
N PHE A 11 -0.16 -7.96 1.35
CA PHE A 11 0.48 -6.99 0.46
C PHE A 11 -0.50 -5.92 0.00
N GLY A 12 -0.05 -4.67 -0.01
CA GLY A 12 -0.78 -3.53 -0.57
C GLY A 12 -0.62 -2.24 0.22
N SER A 13 -1.33 -1.22 -0.21
CA SER A 13 -1.36 0.10 0.41
C SER A 13 -1.93 0.05 1.83
N LEU A 14 -1.30 0.78 2.73
CA LEU A 14 -1.84 1.03 4.07
C LEU A 14 -2.91 2.12 4.04
N CYS A 15 -3.83 2.08 5.00
CA CYS A 15 -4.88 3.08 5.17
C CYS A 15 -4.94 3.54 6.63
N VAL A 16 -5.00 4.86 6.85
CA VAL A 16 -5.10 5.48 8.19
C VAL A 16 -6.53 5.56 8.70
N MET A 17 -7.51 5.29 7.83
CA MET A 17 -8.93 5.41 8.15
C MET A 17 -9.60 4.04 8.28
N ASN A 18 -10.75 4.00 8.95
CA ASN A 18 -11.59 2.81 8.94
C ASN A 18 -12.02 2.47 7.50
N GLU A 19 -12.01 1.19 7.17
CA GLU A 19 -12.35 0.71 5.84
C GLU A 19 -13.72 1.24 5.38
N GLY A 20 -13.76 1.80 4.18
CA GLY A 20 -14.95 2.38 3.56
C GLY A 20 -15.40 3.73 4.13
N ARG A 21 -14.74 4.28 5.14
CA ARG A 21 -15.11 5.55 5.78
C ARG A 21 -13.95 6.55 5.80
N CYS A 22 -13.54 7.00 4.64
CA CYS A 22 -12.51 8.00 4.51
C CYS A 22 -13.11 9.42 4.46
N TRP A 23 -13.10 10.11 5.58
CA TRP A 23 -13.56 11.50 5.67
C TRP A 23 -12.73 12.45 4.82
N LEU A 24 -11.40 12.23 4.75
CA LEU A 24 -10.50 13.03 3.92
C LEU A 24 -10.89 12.96 2.44
N SER A 25 -11.08 11.74 1.93
CA SER A 25 -11.49 11.52 0.56
C SER A 25 -12.88 12.06 0.27
N SER A 26 -13.84 11.80 1.17
CA SER A 26 -15.21 12.32 1.03
C SER A 26 -15.25 13.84 1.00
N TYR A 27 -14.43 14.49 1.82
CA TYR A 27 -14.27 15.95 1.80
C TYR A 27 -13.68 16.44 0.48
N ALA A 28 -12.58 15.83 0.04
CA ALA A 28 -11.86 16.25 -1.16
C ALA A 28 -12.67 16.02 -2.46
N CYS A 29 -13.35 14.88 -2.57
CA CYS A 29 -14.02 14.45 -3.79
C CYS A 29 -15.54 14.66 -3.79
N GLY A 30 -16.16 14.90 -2.63
CA GLY A 30 -17.62 14.91 -2.48
C GLY A 30 -18.27 13.53 -2.62
N GLU A 31 -17.47 12.46 -2.64
CA GLU A 31 -17.92 11.07 -2.84
C GLU A 31 -17.30 10.14 -1.78
N SER A 32 -18.07 9.18 -1.31
CA SER A 32 -17.58 8.19 -0.34
C SER A 32 -16.81 7.08 -1.04
N PRO A 33 -15.62 6.71 -0.56
CA PRO A 33 -14.89 5.52 -1.04
C PRO A 33 -15.70 4.24 -0.93
N ASN A 34 -16.62 4.15 0.02
CA ASN A 34 -17.52 3.02 0.17
C ASN A 34 -18.53 2.90 -0.99
N THR A 35 -18.92 4.02 -1.58
CA THR A 35 -19.83 4.06 -2.73
C THR A 35 -19.11 3.86 -4.05
N VAL A 36 -17.98 4.57 -4.24
CA VAL A 36 -17.27 4.57 -5.54
C VAL A 36 -16.10 3.57 -5.59
N GLY A 37 -15.76 2.96 -4.48
CA GLY A 37 -14.70 1.96 -4.40
C GLY A 37 -13.27 2.52 -4.36
N ALA A 38 -13.10 3.84 -4.35
CA ALA A 38 -11.80 4.51 -4.39
C ALA A 38 -11.74 5.72 -3.48
N CYS A 39 -10.60 5.90 -2.80
CA CYS A 39 -10.33 7.13 -2.06
C CYS A 39 -9.83 8.27 -2.97
N SER A 40 -9.28 7.95 -4.13
CA SER A 40 -8.85 8.93 -5.14
C SER A 40 -9.34 8.53 -6.52
N PRO A 41 -10.64 8.75 -6.84
CA PRO A 41 -11.19 8.38 -8.12
C PRO A 41 -10.46 9.06 -9.27
N ALA A 42 -10.13 8.31 -10.33
CA ALA A 42 -9.32 8.77 -11.45
C ALA A 42 -9.85 10.05 -12.12
N LYS A 43 -11.17 10.24 -12.14
CA LYS A 43 -11.82 11.43 -12.71
C LYS A 43 -11.44 12.74 -12.01
N TYR A 44 -10.96 12.69 -10.77
CA TYR A 44 -10.53 13.84 -9.98
C TYR A 44 -9.02 14.00 -9.92
N VAL A 45 -8.27 13.04 -10.47
CA VAL A 45 -6.81 13.03 -10.43
C VAL A 45 -6.23 13.84 -11.57
N LYS A 46 -5.26 14.68 -11.26
CA LYS A 46 -4.50 15.47 -12.23
C LYS A 46 -3.03 15.50 -11.89
N TRP A 47 -2.18 15.36 -12.92
CA TRP A 47 -0.74 15.62 -12.86
C TRP A 47 -0.44 16.85 -13.71
N ASP A 48 0.15 17.86 -13.10
CA ASP A 48 0.54 19.10 -13.75
C ASP A 48 2.07 19.18 -13.80
N LYS A 49 2.64 18.90 -14.97
CA LYS A 49 4.10 19.04 -15.19
C LYS A 49 4.45 20.51 -15.29
N LYS A 50 5.39 20.94 -14.45
CA LYS A 50 6.00 22.25 -14.46
C LYS A 50 7.53 22.15 -14.67
N PRO A 51 8.22 23.24 -15.01
CA PRO A 51 9.67 23.20 -15.07
C PRO A 51 10.27 22.81 -13.70
N GLY A 52 10.98 21.68 -13.65
CA GLY A 52 11.64 21.19 -12.44
C GLY A 52 10.76 20.44 -11.45
N GLU A 53 9.45 20.37 -11.67
CA GLU A 53 8.55 19.68 -10.74
C GLU A 53 7.30 19.07 -11.39
N MET A 54 6.69 18.11 -10.69
CA MET A 54 5.39 17.53 -10.99
C MET A 54 4.44 17.78 -9.81
N GLU A 55 3.38 18.56 -10.03
CA GLU A 55 2.30 18.66 -9.05
C GLU A 55 1.27 17.56 -9.24
N THR A 56 0.83 16.95 -8.15
CA THR A 56 -0.28 16.00 -8.15
C THR A 56 -1.46 16.60 -7.42
N ARG A 57 -2.65 16.48 -8.02
CA ARG A 57 -3.88 17.08 -7.51
C ARG A 57 -5.02 16.08 -7.45
N LEU A 58 -5.87 16.25 -6.45
CA LEU A 58 -7.12 15.52 -6.30
C LEU A 58 -8.27 16.54 -6.18
N ASN A 59 -9.18 16.54 -7.16
CA ASN A 59 -10.30 17.51 -7.26
C ASN A 59 -9.84 18.97 -7.10
N GLY A 60 -8.72 19.34 -7.75
CA GLY A 60 -8.12 20.66 -7.66
C GLY A 60 -7.25 20.92 -6.42
N ILE A 61 -7.38 20.13 -5.37
CA ILE A 61 -6.54 20.24 -4.16
C ILE A 61 -5.14 19.73 -4.49
N LEU A 62 -4.12 20.54 -4.18
CA LEU A 62 -2.72 20.11 -4.29
C LEU A 62 -2.45 19.04 -3.23
N ILE A 63 -1.97 17.88 -3.68
CA ILE A 63 -1.63 16.77 -2.81
C ILE A 63 -0.13 16.75 -2.53
N ASP A 64 0.69 16.90 -3.59
CA ASP A 64 2.13 16.87 -3.44
C ASP A 64 2.84 17.54 -4.63
N ARG A 65 4.13 17.85 -4.43
CA ARG A 65 5.08 18.32 -5.46
C ARG A 65 6.29 17.42 -5.45
N PHE A 66 6.63 16.89 -6.59
CA PHE A 66 7.77 15.99 -6.80
C PHE A 66 8.80 16.67 -7.69
N GLY A 67 10.07 16.66 -7.28
CA GLY A 67 11.17 17.11 -8.12
C GLY A 67 11.40 16.18 -9.32
N ASP A 68 12.20 16.63 -10.30
CA ASP A 68 12.45 15.85 -11.53
C ASP A 68 13.06 14.45 -11.27
N ALA A 69 13.78 14.28 -10.17
CA ALA A 69 14.37 12.99 -9.78
C ALA A 69 13.46 12.13 -8.88
N GLU A 70 12.31 12.68 -8.45
CA GLU A 70 11.35 11.98 -7.60
C GLU A 70 10.25 11.31 -8.44
N PRO A 71 9.98 10.01 -8.27
CA PRO A 71 8.83 9.38 -8.89
C PRO A 71 7.53 9.91 -8.27
N ALA A 72 6.69 10.54 -9.09
CA ALA A 72 5.41 11.07 -8.63
C ALA A 72 4.43 9.94 -8.28
N GLY A 73 3.98 9.93 -7.03
CA GLY A 73 2.98 8.99 -6.52
C GLY A 73 1.57 9.31 -7.01
N TYR A 74 0.67 8.32 -6.90
CA TYR A 74 -0.76 8.54 -7.16
C TYR A 74 -1.35 9.46 -6.07
N PRO A 75 -2.02 10.57 -6.41
CA PRO A 75 -2.45 11.57 -5.42
C PRO A 75 -3.52 11.00 -4.49
N THR A 76 -3.12 10.72 -3.27
CA THR A 76 -3.98 10.25 -2.18
C THR A 76 -3.83 11.23 -1.02
N LEU A 77 -4.93 11.84 -0.57
CA LEU A 77 -4.88 12.99 0.35
C LEU A 77 -4.08 12.70 1.64
N CYS A 78 -4.26 11.52 2.25
CA CYS A 78 -3.52 11.15 3.47
C CYS A 78 -2.03 10.86 3.22
N LYS A 79 -1.59 10.70 1.97
CA LYS A 79 -0.22 10.33 1.56
C LYS A 79 0.52 11.45 0.83
N GLY A 80 -0.01 12.65 0.85
CA GLY A 80 0.68 13.85 0.44
C GLY A 80 1.56 14.40 1.56
N ARG A 81 2.53 15.21 1.19
CA ARG A 81 3.30 16.01 2.15
C ARG A 81 2.50 17.23 2.57
N PHE A 82 2.51 17.49 3.85
CA PHE A 82 1.84 18.64 4.47
C PHE A 82 2.88 19.62 4.99
N GLU A 83 2.59 20.90 4.91
CA GLU A 83 3.34 21.92 5.60
C GLU A 83 2.78 22.07 7.02
N VAL A 84 3.61 21.76 8.02
CA VAL A 84 3.26 21.83 9.44
C VAL A 84 4.36 22.59 10.16
N GLU A 85 4.02 23.74 10.74
CA GLU A 85 4.97 24.60 11.48
C GLU A 85 6.22 24.99 10.67
N GLY A 86 6.07 25.13 9.34
CA GLY A 86 7.15 25.52 8.43
C GLY A 86 7.98 24.35 7.89
N GLU A 87 7.70 23.13 8.31
CA GLU A 87 8.33 21.90 7.78
C GLU A 87 7.38 21.15 6.85
N THR A 88 7.91 20.52 5.80
CA THR A 88 7.11 19.75 4.83
C THR A 88 7.45 18.26 4.94
N TYR A 89 6.46 17.44 5.35
CA TYR A 89 6.64 16.00 5.54
C TYR A 89 5.31 15.24 5.44
N TYR A 90 5.37 13.90 5.43
CA TYR A 90 4.19 13.03 5.44
C TYR A 90 3.58 12.99 6.85
N ALA A 91 2.71 13.94 7.15
CA ALA A 91 2.16 14.11 8.51
C ALA A 91 1.09 13.07 8.88
N LEU A 92 0.43 12.44 7.91
CA LEU A 92 -0.63 11.45 8.15
C LEU A 92 -0.16 10.03 7.88
N GLU A 93 0.24 9.73 6.65
CA GLU A 93 0.73 8.40 6.26
C GLU A 93 1.79 8.56 5.17
N GLU A 94 2.90 7.86 5.32
CA GLU A 94 3.90 7.77 4.28
C GLU A 94 3.43 6.81 3.17
N PRO A 95 3.68 7.10 1.88
CA PRO A 95 3.37 6.18 0.79
C PRO A 95 4.27 4.94 0.85
N THR A 96 3.83 3.94 1.60
CA THR A 96 4.51 2.65 1.77
C THR A 96 3.56 1.50 1.48
N SER A 97 4.11 0.34 1.14
CA SER A 97 3.35 -0.90 0.95
C SER A 97 3.58 -1.88 2.09
N LEU A 98 2.49 -2.44 2.62
CA LEU A 98 2.57 -3.61 3.48
C LEU A 98 3.19 -4.76 2.68
N ASN A 99 4.14 -5.48 3.29
CA ASN A 99 4.76 -6.65 2.70
C ASN A 99 5.13 -7.66 3.78
N VAL A 100 4.43 -8.79 3.82
CA VAL A 100 4.61 -9.83 4.84
C VAL A 100 5.58 -10.95 4.44
N LEU A 101 6.31 -10.82 3.34
CA LEU A 101 7.23 -11.88 2.88
C LEU A 101 8.16 -12.37 3.98
N SER A 102 8.69 -11.48 4.79
CA SER A 102 9.66 -11.82 5.84
C SER A 102 9.07 -12.61 7.01
N ILE A 103 7.76 -12.52 7.24
CA ILE A 103 7.06 -13.16 8.35
C ILE A 103 6.12 -14.28 7.91
N LEU A 104 6.23 -14.75 6.65
CA LEU A 104 5.40 -15.87 6.15
C LEU A 104 5.51 -17.14 6.99
N PRO A 105 6.70 -17.54 7.50
CA PRO A 105 6.80 -18.71 8.38
C PRO A 105 5.98 -18.56 9.66
N GLU A 106 6.03 -17.41 10.29
CA GLU A 106 5.29 -17.08 11.51
C GLU A 106 3.78 -17.08 11.25
N ILE A 107 3.36 -16.47 10.13
CA ILE A 107 1.96 -16.44 9.70
C ILE A 107 1.42 -17.86 9.50
N LEU A 108 2.18 -18.73 8.86
CA LEU A 108 1.79 -20.12 8.66
C LEU A 108 1.72 -20.88 10.00
N LYS A 109 2.71 -20.69 10.88
CA LYS A 109 2.82 -21.34 12.17
C LYS A 109 1.63 -21.03 13.10
N ILE A 110 1.12 -19.80 13.08
CA ILE A 110 -0.05 -19.40 13.88
C ILE A 110 -1.39 -19.82 13.27
N GLY A 111 -1.38 -20.51 12.12
CA GLY A 111 -2.56 -21.11 11.52
C GLY A 111 -3.41 -20.21 10.64
N VAL A 112 -2.86 -19.10 10.16
CA VAL A 112 -3.52 -18.24 9.14
C VAL A 112 -3.77 -19.06 7.87
N ARG A 113 -4.99 -18.97 7.33
CA ARG A 113 -5.45 -19.77 6.19
C ARG A 113 -5.41 -19.06 4.86
N ALA A 114 -5.49 -17.73 4.88
CA ALA A 114 -5.50 -16.92 3.67
C ALA A 114 -4.73 -15.62 3.84
N ILE A 115 -4.06 -15.21 2.77
CA ILE A 115 -3.38 -13.92 2.66
C ILE A 115 -4.15 -13.07 1.66
N LYS A 116 -4.65 -11.93 2.11
CA LYS A 116 -5.37 -10.96 1.30
C LYS A 116 -4.39 -9.98 0.65
N VAL A 117 -4.52 -9.79 -0.65
CA VAL A 117 -3.80 -8.78 -1.42
C VAL A 117 -4.74 -7.61 -1.71
N GLU A 118 -4.30 -6.39 -1.46
CA GLU A 118 -5.01 -5.22 -1.92
C GLU A 118 -4.86 -5.14 -3.45
N GLY A 119 -5.96 -5.30 -4.16
CA GLY A 119 -5.99 -5.34 -5.63
C GLY A 119 -7.09 -4.49 -6.25
N ARG A 120 -7.96 -3.88 -5.43
CA ARG A 120 -9.01 -2.98 -5.90
C ARG A 120 -8.36 -1.77 -6.57
N GLN A 121 -8.78 -1.48 -7.80
CA GLN A 121 -8.23 -0.41 -8.64
C GLN A 121 -6.75 -0.55 -9.01
N ARG A 122 -6.20 -1.75 -8.87
CA ARG A 122 -4.88 -2.10 -9.39
C ARG A 122 -5.01 -2.75 -10.77
N SER A 123 -3.98 -2.60 -11.58
CA SER A 123 -3.94 -3.23 -12.90
C SER A 123 -3.89 -4.77 -12.80
N PRO A 124 -4.36 -5.51 -13.82
CA PRO A 124 -4.18 -6.95 -13.88
C PRO A 124 -2.70 -7.38 -13.78
N ALA A 125 -1.79 -6.56 -14.31
CA ALA A 125 -0.35 -6.81 -14.20
C ALA A 125 0.13 -6.78 -12.75
N TYR A 126 -0.32 -5.78 -11.97
CA TYR A 126 -0.03 -5.70 -10.54
C TYR A 126 -0.54 -6.95 -9.80
N VAL A 127 -1.81 -7.30 -9.97
CA VAL A 127 -2.41 -8.45 -9.29
C VAL A 127 -1.67 -9.73 -9.65
N THR A 128 -1.36 -9.92 -10.92
CA THR A 128 -0.60 -11.09 -11.41
C THR A 128 0.79 -11.14 -10.76
N GLN A 129 1.52 -10.03 -10.76
CA GLN A 129 2.88 -9.96 -10.22
C GLN A 129 2.91 -10.28 -8.72
N VAL A 130 2.04 -9.63 -7.94
CA VAL A 130 1.97 -9.84 -6.48
C VAL A 130 1.55 -11.26 -6.16
N THR A 131 0.49 -11.76 -6.78
CA THR A 131 -0.03 -13.10 -6.51
C THR A 131 0.98 -14.19 -6.88
N ARG A 132 1.64 -14.05 -8.02
CA ARG A 132 2.68 -15.00 -8.47
C ARG A 132 3.85 -15.03 -7.49
N THR A 133 4.31 -13.86 -7.04
CA THR A 133 5.45 -13.76 -6.12
C THR A 133 5.12 -14.35 -4.75
N LEU A 134 3.97 -13.99 -4.17
CA LEU A 134 3.53 -14.57 -2.89
C LEU A 134 3.26 -16.07 -3.01
N ARG A 135 2.68 -16.53 -4.13
CA ARG A 135 2.47 -17.97 -4.37
C ARG A 135 3.79 -18.72 -4.39
N ALA A 136 4.80 -18.22 -5.13
CA ALA A 136 6.12 -18.83 -5.18
C ALA A 136 6.81 -18.88 -3.80
N ALA A 137 6.65 -17.84 -2.99
CA ALA A 137 7.18 -17.82 -1.63
C ALA A 137 6.48 -18.85 -0.73
N LEU A 138 5.15 -18.95 -0.79
CA LEU A 138 4.38 -19.94 -0.03
C LEU A 138 4.69 -21.39 -0.47
N ASP A 139 4.90 -21.65 -1.75
CA ASP A 139 5.28 -22.97 -2.25
C ASP A 139 6.67 -23.35 -1.75
N SER A 140 7.63 -22.44 -1.80
CA SER A 140 8.96 -22.66 -1.22
C SER A 140 8.92 -22.92 0.29
N LEU A 141 8.04 -22.25 1.02
CA LEU A 141 7.85 -22.47 2.45
C LEU A 141 7.27 -23.86 2.75
N ARG A 142 6.38 -24.38 1.89
CA ARG A 142 5.81 -25.74 2.01
C ARG A 142 6.84 -26.84 1.76
N GLU A 143 7.87 -26.58 0.95
CA GLU A 143 8.97 -27.51 0.70
C GLU A 143 9.93 -27.66 1.90
N GLY A 144 9.94 -26.71 2.83
CA GLY A 144 10.72 -26.79 4.05
C GLY A 144 10.84 -25.45 4.77
N SER A 145 10.10 -25.28 5.86
CA SER A 145 10.06 -24.04 6.64
C SER A 145 11.43 -23.66 7.24
N GLU A 146 12.25 -24.63 7.61
CA GLU A 146 13.59 -24.37 8.18
C GLU A 146 14.59 -23.82 7.15
N ARG A 147 14.33 -24.04 5.87
CA ARG A 147 15.18 -23.56 4.77
C ARG A 147 14.62 -22.31 4.11
N PHE A 148 13.47 -21.84 4.58
CA PHE A 148 12.84 -20.68 3.98
C PHE A 148 13.68 -19.42 4.21
N HIS A 149 13.95 -18.74 3.14
CA HIS A 149 14.52 -17.38 3.14
C HIS A 149 13.88 -16.57 2.04
N VAL A 150 13.71 -15.29 2.28
CA VAL A 150 13.15 -14.38 1.27
C VAL A 150 14.17 -14.21 0.15
N LYS A 151 13.81 -14.65 -1.05
CA LYS A 151 14.69 -14.52 -2.22
C LYS A 151 14.76 -13.04 -2.65
N PRO A 152 15.95 -12.49 -2.93
CA PRO A 152 16.08 -11.09 -3.42
C PRO A 152 15.21 -10.82 -4.65
N ALA A 153 15.04 -11.80 -5.55
CA ALA A 153 14.18 -11.70 -6.72
C ALA A 153 12.71 -11.42 -6.34
N TRP A 154 12.18 -12.04 -5.28
CA TRP A 154 10.81 -11.77 -4.84
C TRP A 154 10.64 -10.35 -4.30
N GLN A 155 11.63 -9.88 -3.53
CA GLN A 155 11.62 -8.49 -3.05
C GLN A 155 11.68 -7.50 -4.20
N ALA A 156 12.58 -7.73 -5.17
CA ALA A 156 12.70 -6.88 -6.35
C ALA A 156 11.42 -6.85 -7.20
N GLU A 157 10.74 -7.99 -7.35
CA GLU A 157 9.48 -8.05 -8.09
C GLU A 157 8.34 -7.31 -7.36
N LEU A 158 8.24 -7.42 -6.05
CA LEU A 158 7.25 -6.68 -5.28
C LEU A 158 7.57 -5.18 -5.19
N ALA A 159 8.84 -4.81 -5.11
CA ALA A 159 9.27 -3.41 -5.11
C ALA A 159 8.84 -2.64 -6.36
N LYS A 160 8.83 -3.31 -7.54
CA LYS A 160 8.38 -2.69 -8.81
C LYS A 160 6.91 -2.26 -8.80
N VAL A 161 6.10 -2.84 -7.92
CA VAL A 161 4.65 -2.60 -7.84
C VAL A 161 4.23 -2.02 -6.49
N SER A 162 5.18 -1.79 -5.60
CA SER A 162 4.95 -1.15 -4.30
C SER A 162 4.63 0.33 -4.47
N GLU A 163 3.87 0.87 -3.54
CA GLU A 163 3.68 2.30 -3.39
C GLU A 163 4.86 2.88 -2.60
N GLY A 164 5.39 3.99 -3.06
CA GLY A 164 6.58 4.61 -2.46
C GLY A 164 7.87 3.80 -2.65
N SER A 165 8.89 4.16 -1.91
CA SER A 165 10.23 3.56 -1.99
C SER A 165 10.49 2.46 -0.96
N GLN A 166 9.60 2.30 0.02
CA GLN A 166 9.79 1.41 1.17
C GLN A 166 8.63 0.44 1.34
N ALA A 167 8.94 -0.73 1.90
CA ALA A 167 7.96 -1.69 2.37
C ALA A 167 7.96 -1.73 3.91
N THR A 168 6.81 -2.02 4.49
CA THR A 168 6.63 -2.07 5.95
C THR A 168 5.84 -3.32 6.35
N LEU A 169 6.03 -3.75 7.59
CA LEU A 169 5.15 -4.73 8.25
C LEU A 169 3.93 -4.05 8.92
N GLY A 170 3.90 -2.71 8.96
CA GLY A 170 2.79 -1.95 9.52
C GLY A 170 2.45 -2.39 10.94
N ALA A 171 1.18 -2.70 11.18
CA ALA A 171 0.67 -3.12 12.49
C ALA A 171 1.25 -4.46 12.99
N TYR A 172 1.83 -5.28 12.12
CA TYR A 172 2.39 -6.58 12.53
C TYR A 172 3.72 -6.46 13.30
N SER A 173 4.41 -5.34 13.20
CA SER A 173 5.67 -5.09 13.90
C SER A 173 5.59 -4.01 14.98
N ARG A 174 4.48 -3.27 15.04
CA ARG A 174 4.29 -2.19 16.01
C ARG A 174 3.59 -2.73 17.27
N PRO A 175 4.15 -2.50 18.47
CA PRO A 175 3.43 -2.84 19.69
C PRO A 175 2.16 -1.99 19.81
N TRP A 176 1.06 -2.60 20.22
CA TRP A 176 -0.14 -1.88 20.60
C TRP A 176 0.16 -1.09 21.89
N ARG A 177 -0.08 0.20 21.84
CA ARG A 177 0.02 1.09 23.01
C ARG A 177 -1.36 1.59 23.37
#